data_5f659b45842264d539dc5d13b6d57c48
#
_entry.id   5f659b45842264d539dc5d13b6d57c48
#
_cell.length_a   1.000
_cell.length_b   1.000
_cell.length_c   1.000
_cell.angle_alpha   90.00
_cell.angle_beta   90.00
_cell.angle_gamma   90.00
#
_symmetry.space_group_name_H-M   'P 1'
#
loop_
_entity.id
_entity.type
_entity.pdbx_description
1 polymer ?
#
loop_
_entity_poly.entity_id
_entity_poly.type
_entity_poly.pdbx_seq_one_letter_code
_entity_poly.pdbx_strand_id
1 'polypeptide(L)'
;MSWAWLDMLFSRACEACGAALGEDETGFLCWDCRAGVRLVQVPFCERCGDPVPGTIGGPFECSGCRGLQPAFDWARSAVHYDGAAKTCLRRFKYQAGIWLQEELVGWLAALWRTCPADVRAADFL
;
A
#
# COMPACT_ATOMS: atom_id res chain seq x y z
N MET A 1 -9.88 -22.94 -31.57
CA MET A 1 -10.92 -23.30 -30.61
C MET A 1 -10.91 -22.25 -29.49
N SER A 2 -12.00 -21.53 -29.39
CA SER A 2 -12.14 -20.46 -28.39
C SER A 2 -12.46 -21.08 -27.02
N TRP A 3 -11.57 -20.88 -26.07
CA TRP A 3 -11.73 -21.34 -24.68
C TRP A 3 -12.62 -20.38 -23.85
N ALA A 4 -13.39 -19.54 -24.52
CA ALA A 4 -14.24 -18.51 -23.92
C ALA A 4 -15.22 -19.01 -22.83
N TRP A 5 -15.58 -20.32 -22.87
CA TRP A 5 -16.40 -20.92 -21.84
C TRP A 5 -15.65 -21.20 -20.52
N LEU A 6 -14.31 -21.39 -20.58
CA LEU A 6 -13.47 -21.51 -19.39
C LEU A 6 -13.32 -20.16 -18.68
N ASP A 7 -13.20 -19.07 -19.43
CA ASP A 7 -13.13 -17.71 -18.85
C ASP A 7 -14.43 -17.35 -18.14
N MET A 8 -15.55 -17.91 -18.57
CA MET A 8 -16.85 -17.71 -17.91
C MET A 8 -16.98 -18.50 -16.60
N LEU A 9 -16.24 -19.62 -16.45
CA LEU A 9 -16.17 -20.42 -15.23
C LEU A 9 -15.07 -19.96 -14.27
N PHE A 10 -14.03 -19.30 -14.78
CA PHE A 10 -12.89 -18.80 -14.03
C PHE A 10 -12.66 -17.31 -14.24
N SER A 11 -13.76 -16.53 -14.23
CA SER A 11 -13.65 -15.07 -14.30
C SER A 11 -12.78 -14.58 -13.12
N ARG A 12 -11.70 -13.86 -13.44
CA ARG A 12 -10.87 -13.22 -12.43
C ARG A 12 -11.72 -12.18 -11.70
N ALA A 13 -11.71 -12.23 -10.38
CA ALA A 13 -12.42 -11.28 -9.55
C ALA A 13 -11.45 -10.37 -8.81
N CYS A 14 -11.85 -9.13 -8.60
CA CYS A 14 -11.10 -8.17 -7.79
C CYS A 14 -11.00 -8.68 -6.35
N GLU A 15 -9.78 -8.77 -5.85
CA GLU A 15 -9.49 -9.27 -4.50
C GLU A 15 -10.02 -8.36 -3.38
N ALA A 16 -10.32 -7.10 -3.69
CA ALA A 16 -10.84 -6.16 -2.71
C ALA A 16 -12.38 -6.09 -2.68
N CYS A 17 -13.05 -6.03 -3.84
CA CYS A 17 -14.50 -5.85 -3.92
C CYS A 17 -15.27 -7.03 -4.51
N GLY A 18 -14.58 -8.02 -5.11
CA GLY A 18 -15.19 -9.17 -5.73
C GLY A 18 -15.79 -8.92 -7.13
N ALA A 19 -15.70 -7.71 -7.67
CA ALA A 19 -16.16 -7.43 -9.02
C ALA A 19 -15.36 -8.22 -10.06
N ALA A 20 -16.00 -8.66 -11.15
CA ALA A 20 -15.29 -9.31 -12.24
C ALA A 20 -14.28 -8.35 -12.86
N LEU A 21 -13.07 -8.84 -13.11
CA LEU A 21 -12.01 -8.07 -13.77
C LEU A 21 -12.21 -8.15 -15.29
N GLY A 22 -12.11 -6.99 -15.96
CA GLY A 22 -12.12 -6.91 -17.41
C GLY A 22 -10.85 -7.47 -18.05
N GLU A 23 -10.90 -7.69 -19.36
CA GLU A 23 -9.74 -8.19 -20.13
C GLU A 23 -8.55 -7.22 -20.09
N ASP A 24 -8.83 -5.93 -20.03
CA ASP A 24 -7.82 -4.86 -19.95
C ASP A 24 -7.27 -4.61 -18.54
N GLU A 25 -7.88 -5.22 -17.53
CA GLU A 25 -7.45 -5.06 -16.14
C GLU A 25 -6.34 -6.05 -15.80
N THR A 26 -5.16 -5.52 -15.57
CA THR A 26 -4.00 -6.30 -15.15
C THR A 26 -3.92 -6.41 -13.64
N GLY A 27 -3.43 -7.55 -13.14
CA GLY A 27 -3.29 -7.79 -11.70
C GLY A 27 -4.57 -8.31 -11.04
N PHE A 28 -4.73 -8.03 -9.76
CA PHE A 28 -5.77 -8.61 -8.89
C PHE A 28 -6.73 -7.57 -8.31
N LEU A 29 -6.60 -6.31 -8.70
CA LEU A 29 -7.50 -5.23 -8.31
C LEU A 29 -8.14 -4.60 -9.55
N CYS A 30 -9.44 -4.32 -9.46
CA CYS A 30 -10.12 -3.50 -10.47
C CYS A 30 -9.64 -2.04 -10.41
N TRP A 31 -9.90 -1.29 -11.48
CA TRP A 31 -9.50 0.11 -11.60
C TRP A 31 -9.98 0.97 -10.42
N ASP A 32 -11.22 0.81 -9.99
CA ASP A 32 -11.80 1.56 -8.88
C ASP A 32 -11.10 1.26 -7.55
N CYS A 33 -10.87 -0.01 -7.25
CA CYS A 33 -10.17 -0.41 -6.04
C CYS A 33 -8.71 0.04 -6.04
N ARG A 34 -8.03 -0.03 -7.19
CA ARG A 34 -6.66 0.45 -7.35
C ARG A 34 -6.57 1.96 -7.20
N ALA A 35 -7.46 2.70 -7.83
CA ALA A 35 -7.56 4.16 -7.69
C ALA A 35 -7.92 4.60 -6.27
N GLY A 36 -8.67 3.77 -5.54
CA GLY A 36 -9.04 4.00 -4.15
C GLY A 36 -7.92 3.76 -3.13
N VAL A 37 -6.79 3.17 -3.52
CA VAL A 37 -5.62 3.03 -2.64
C VAL A 37 -4.99 4.39 -2.40
N ARG A 38 -5.02 4.84 -1.15
CA ARG A 38 -4.44 6.13 -0.76
C ARG A 38 -2.99 5.96 -0.35
N LEU A 39 -2.07 6.52 -1.12
CA LEU A 39 -0.67 6.62 -0.75
C LEU A 39 -0.49 7.63 0.38
N VAL A 40 0.37 7.31 1.34
CA VAL A 40 0.72 8.26 2.40
C VAL A 40 1.61 9.34 1.81
N GLN A 41 1.17 10.58 1.95
CA GLN A 41 1.87 11.78 1.50
C GLN A 41 2.02 12.75 2.67
N VAL A 42 2.88 13.75 2.49
CA VAL A 42 3.02 14.85 3.47
C VAL A 42 1.65 15.55 3.69
N PRO A 43 1.33 15.98 4.93
CA PRO A 43 2.15 15.87 6.12
C PRO A 43 2.03 14.53 6.84
N PHE A 44 3.14 14.05 7.34
CA PHE A 44 3.23 12.87 8.22
C PHE A 44 4.27 13.12 9.33
N CYS A 45 4.25 12.31 10.38
CA CYS A 45 5.25 12.38 11.43
C CYS A 45 6.63 11.97 10.87
N GLU A 46 7.63 12.83 11.01
CA GLU A 46 8.99 12.57 10.49
C GLU A 46 9.63 11.31 11.09
N ARG A 47 9.23 10.93 12.29
CA ARG A 47 9.77 9.76 12.96
C ARG A 47 9.02 8.47 12.64
N CYS A 48 7.73 8.40 12.91
CA CYS A 48 6.95 7.16 12.74
C CYS A 48 6.21 7.05 11.39
N GLY A 49 6.17 8.13 10.59
CA GLY A 49 5.49 8.12 9.30
C GLY A 49 3.97 8.13 9.38
N ASP A 50 3.39 8.36 10.56
CA ASP A 50 1.94 8.39 10.72
C ASP A 50 1.36 9.63 10.02
N PRO A 51 0.41 9.45 9.09
CA PRO A 51 -0.18 10.57 8.36
C PRO A 51 -0.99 11.48 9.29
N VAL A 52 -0.88 12.78 9.06
CA VAL A 52 -1.55 13.80 9.86
C VAL A 52 -2.57 14.52 9.00
N PRO A 53 -3.81 14.71 9.49
CA PRO A 53 -4.80 15.48 8.75
C PRO A 53 -4.45 16.98 8.74
N GLY A 54 -4.72 17.64 7.62
CA GLY A 54 -4.53 19.08 7.46
C GLY A 54 -3.19 19.48 6.85
N THR A 55 -2.85 20.75 6.96
CA THR A 55 -1.63 21.34 6.43
C THR A 55 -0.69 21.71 7.57
N ILE A 56 0.53 21.20 7.54
CA ILE A 56 1.56 21.53 8.52
C ILE A 56 2.72 22.20 7.77
N GLY A 57 3.14 23.36 8.24
CA GLY A 57 4.13 24.21 7.58
C GLY A 57 5.59 23.85 7.85
N GLY A 58 5.92 22.56 8.04
CA GLY A 58 7.31 22.15 8.28
C GLY A 58 7.43 20.74 8.86
N PRO A 59 8.63 20.32 9.28
CA PRO A 59 8.85 19.05 9.93
C PRO A 59 7.99 18.88 11.16
N PHE A 60 7.34 17.73 11.29
CA PHE A 60 6.41 17.46 12.37
C PHE A 60 6.72 16.12 13.05
N GLU A 61 6.71 16.14 14.36
CA GLU A 61 6.79 14.92 15.18
C GLU A 61 5.53 14.80 16.04
N CYS A 62 4.84 13.66 15.94
CA CYS A 62 3.59 13.43 16.67
C CYS A 62 3.80 13.33 18.19
N SER A 63 2.74 13.55 18.95
CA SER A 63 2.80 13.49 20.42
C SER A 63 3.27 12.13 20.94
N GLY A 64 2.90 11.05 20.25
CA GLY A 64 3.35 9.69 20.58
C GLY A 64 4.86 9.54 20.48
N CYS A 65 5.47 9.99 19.39
CA CYS A 65 6.93 9.93 19.21
C CYS A 65 7.68 10.82 20.21
N ARG A 66 7.19 12.02 20.46
CA ARG A 66 7.77 12.92 21.47
C ARG A 66 7.69 12.34 22.89
N GLY A 67 6.58 11.68 23.22
CA GLY A 67 6.37 11.11 24.55
C GLY A 67 7.10 9.79 24.77
N LEU A 68 7.08 8.88 23.78
CA LEU A 68 7.64 7.53 23.91
C LEU A 68 9.11 7.42 23.53
N GLN A 69 9.64 8.38 22.78
CA GLN A 69 11.00 8.38 22.24
C GLN A 69 11.40 7.00 21.66
N PRO A 70 10.75 6.54 20.59
CA PRO A 70 11.00 5.21 20.04
C PRO A 70 12.47 5.03 19.65
N ALA A 71 12.98 3.79 19.79
CA ALA A 71 14.39 3.47 19.55
C ALA A 71 14.80 3.50 18.07
N PHE A 72 13.84 3.47 17.14
CA PHE A 72 14.13 3.58 15.70
C PHE A 72 14.32 5.03 15.29
N ASP A 73 15.14 5.27 14.27
CA ASP A 73 15.41 6.61 13.77
C ASP A 73 14.20 7.15 12.97
N TRP A 74 13.60 6.32 12.13
CA TRP A 74 12.41 6.67 11.35
C TRP A 74 11.68 5.43 10.85
N ALA A 75 10.40 5.60 10.54
CA ALA A 75 9.57 4.63 9.84
C ALA A 75 8.71 5.36 8.81
N ARG A 76 8.30 4.67 7.76
CA ARG A 76 7.41 5.20 6.72
C ARG A 76 6.35 4.17 6.36
N SER A 77 5.17 4.67 6.03
CA SER A 77 4.07 3.87 5.53
C SER A 77 3.83 4.20 4.06
N ALA A 78 3.66 3.20 3.22
CA ALA A 78 3.39 3.40 1.81
C ALA A 78 1.95 3.83 1.55
N VAL A 79 1.01 3.21 2.25
CA VAL A 79 -0.43 3.37 2.05
C VAL A 79 -1.17 3.56 3.37
N HIS A 80 -2.32 4.22 3.31
CA HIS A 80 -3.27 4.20 4.41
C HIS A 80 -3.86 2.80 4.59
N TYR A 81 -3.99 2.33 5.83
CA TYR A 81 -4.52 1.01 6.15
C TYR A 81 -6.05 1.01 6.14
N ASP A 82 -6.63 1.21 4.97
CA ASP A 82 -8.08 1.19 4.74
C ASP A 82 -8.44 0.61 3.37
N GLY A 83 -9.73 0.51 3.07
CA GLY A 83 -10.25 0.10 1.78
C GLY A 83 -9.57 -1.12 1.17
N ALA A 84 -9.22 -1.03 -0.09
CA ALA A 84 -8.57 -2.09 -0.85
C ALA A 84 -7.19 -2.47 -0.28
N ALA A 85 -6.40 -1.49 0.18
CA ALA A 85 -5.08 -1.75 0.76
C ALA A 85 -5.17 -2.65 2.00
N LYS A 86 -6.12 -2.36 2.90
CA LYS A 86 -6.36 -3.19 4.09
C LYS A 86 -6.76 -4.62 3.70
N THR A 87 -7.66 -4.77 2.73
CA THR A 87 -8.11 -6.09 2.27
C THR A 87 -6.96 -6.90 1.68
N CYS A 88 -6.16 -6.31 0.79
CA CYS A 88 -4.99 -6.96 0.19
C CYS A 88 -3.96 -7.38 1.24
N LEU A 89 -3.61 -6.49 2.17
CA LEU A 89 -2.66 -6.79 3.25
C LEU A 89 -3.13 -7.93 4.15
N ARG A 90 -4.42 -7.96 4.50
CA ARG A 90 -5.00 -9.05 5.30
C ARG A 90 -5.00 -10.38 4.55
N ARG A 91 -5.38 -10.38 3.27
CA ARG A 91 -5.32 -11.58 2.43
C ARG A 91 -3.90 -12.11 2.29
N PHE A 92 -2.95 -11.23 2.00
CA PHE A 92 -1.54 -11.58 1.88
C PHE A 92 -1.01 -12.22 3.18
N LYS A 93 -1.28 -11.60 4.33
CA LYS A 93 -0.73 -12.06 5.61
C LYS A 93 -1.44 -13.31 6.18
N TYR A 94 -2.75 -13.42 6.01
CA TYR A 94 -3.54 -14.39 6.77
C TYR A 94 -4.32 -15.39 5.92
N GLN A 95 -4.36 -15.21 4.60
CA GLN A 95 -5.15 -16.05 3.71
C GLN A 95 -4.33 -16.60 2.54
N ALA A 96 -3.02 -16.69 2.73
CA ALA A 96 -2.06 -17.18 1.73
C ALA A 96 -2.16 -16.48 0.35
N GLY A 97 -2.58 -15.21 0.32
CA GLY A 97 -2.75 -14.41 -0.89
C GLY A 97 -1.43 -13.92 -1.50
N ILE A 98 -0.48 -14.84 -1.71
CA ILE A 98 0.88 -14.53 -2.19
C ILE A 98 0.90 -13.86 -3.56
N TRP A 99 -0.11 -14.08 -4.39
CA TRP A 99 -0.25 -13.42 -5.70
C TRP A 99 -0.44 -11.90 -5.60
N LEU A 100 -0.86 -11.38 -4.44
CA LEU A 100 -0.97 -9.94 -4.18
C LEU A 100 0.38 -9.23 -3.96
N GLN A 101 1.48 -10.00 -3.92
CA GLN A 101 2.81 -9.42 -3.69
C GLN A 101 3.17 -8.31 -4.69
N GLU A 102 2.76 -8.42 -5.95
CA GLU A 102 3.05 -7.42 -6.98
C GLU A 102 2.39 -6.06 -6.66
N GLU A 103 1.14 -6.08 -6.19
CA GLU A 103 0.46 -4.85 -5.75
C GLU A 103 1.18 -4.23 -4.54
N LEU A 104 1.53 -5.04 -3.56
CA LEU A 104 2.22 -4.58 -2.34
C LEU A 104 3.62 -4.04 -2.66
N VAL A 105 4.37 -4.72 -3.52
CA VAL A 105 5.69 -4.26 -3.98
C VAL A 105 5.57 -2.96 -4.76
N GLY A 106 4.53 -2.80 -5.58
CA GLY A 106 4.26 -1.57 -6.30
C GLY A 106 4.10 -0.36 -5.35
N TRP A 107 3.36 -0.53 -4.26
CA TRP A 107 3.19 0.53 -3.25
C TRP A 107 4.49 0.84 -2.51
N LEU A 108 5.24 -0.19 -2.13
CA LEU A 108 6.55 -0.01 -1.48
C LEU A 108 7.57 0.65 -2.41
N ALA A 109 7.57 0.27 -3.70
CA ALA A 109 8.44 0.88 -4.69
C ALA A 109 8.11 2.37 -4.93
N ALA A 110 6.83 2.74 -4.86
CA ALA A 110 6.42 4.14 -4.93
C ALA A 110 6.95 4.93 -3.73
N LEU A 111 6.82 4.39 -2.51
CA LEU A 111 7.40 4.98 -1.31
C LEU A 111 8.92 5.10 -1.42
N TRP A 112 9.61 4.03 -1.81
CA TRP A 112 11.07 3.99 -1.92
C TRP A 112 11.64 5.10 -2.79
N ARG A 113 10.96 5.42 -3.89
CA ARG A 113 11.38 6.52 -4.78
C ARG A 113 11.34 7.89 -4.12
N THR A 114 10.51 8.06 -3.10
CA THR A 114 10.38 9.33 -2.34
C THR A 114 11.28 9.39 -1.11
N CYS A 115 11.89 8.27 -0.71
CA CYS A 115 12.79 8.23 0.44
C CYS A 115 14.07 9.04 0.17
N PRO A 116 14.59 9.77 1.18
CA PRO A 116 15.88 10.44 1.11
C PRO A 116 17.04 9.49 0.77
N ALA A 117 18.12 10.03 0.22
CA ALA A 117 19.25 9.24 -0.25
C ALA A 117 19.98 8.49 0.87
N ASP A 118 20.11 9.11 2.05
CA ASP A 118 20.69 8.51 3.25
C ASP A 118 19.92 7.29 3.73
N VAL A 119 18.59 7.35 3.64
CA VAL A 119 17.70 6.22 3.93
C VAL A 119 17.89 5.08 2.94
N ARG A 120 18.00 5.40 1.64
CA ARG A 120 18.22 4.41 0.59
C ARG A 120 19.61 3.77 0.65
N ALA A 121 20.57 4.41 1.33
CA ALA A 121 21.90 3.90 1.56
C ALA A 121 22.04 3.10 2.87
N ALA A 122 20.95 2.88 3.61
CA ALA A 122 20.97 2.09 4.83
C ALA A 122 21.34 0.63 4.53
N ASP A 123 22.20 0.04 5.36
CA ASP A 123 22.64 -1.35 5.23
C ASP A 123 21.55 -2.36 5.59
N PHE A 124 20.55 -1.93 6.37
CA PHE A 124 19.41 -2.74 6.82
C PHE A 124 18.10 -1.98 6.69
N LEU A 125 17.07 -2.71 6.32
CA LEU A 125 15.68 -2.27 6.29
C LEU A 125 14.85 -3.03 7.33
#